data_0836b9b34e13a70e16fd625267b65144
#
_entry.id   0836b9b34e13a70e16fd625267b65144
#
_cell.length_a   1.000
_cell.length_b   1.000
_cell.length_c   1.000
_cell.angle_alpha   90.00
_cell.angle_beta   90.00
_cell.angle_gamma   90.00
#
_symmetry.space_group_name_H-M   'P 1'
#
loop_
_entity.id
_entity.type
_entity.pdbx_description
1 polymer ?
#
loop_
_entity_poly.entity_id
_entity_poly.type
_entity_poly.pdbx_seq_one_letter_code
_entity_poly.pdbx_strand_id
1 'polypeptide(L)'
;YGSNYEDKHYRMHLAAFQKYNVPVAVYAWVRGTSIADMEKEASDFYRRAKAFQPSFWWLDVEEQSMTDMRSGVEAYRKKLKSLGVKKVGAYIANLLYRQFNIDTKKFDAIWLPTYGQNTGIYQGNNPTATNEYHLHQYTDQGRLAGYSGKLDLNRIAKGEITDYFEGSTSPLAPVSPVQKEQTYQLLFDVHLRKEPSTKATSIALLKQGTQIRIQNLHYHESYLWGEQKRTDGSTAYIALGMLQEYV
;
A
#
# COMPACT_ATOMS: atom_id res chain seq x y z
N TYR A 1 14.98 10.03 2.08
CA TYR A 1 15.77 8.95 2.61
C TYR A 1 16.94 9.49 3.43
N GLY A 2 17.47 8.68 4.35
CA GLY A 2 18.43 9.16 5.33
C GLY A 2 17.87 10.32 6.15
N SER A 3 18.74 11.15 6.75
CA SER A 3 18.33 12.36 7.46
C SER A 3 18.05 13.54 6.55
N ASN A 4 18.48 13.49 5.30
CA ASN A 4 18.63 14.68 4.46
C ASN A 4 17.51 14.90 3.46
N TYR A 5 16.63 13.92 3.23
CA TYR A 5 15.59 14.01 2.22
C TYR A 5 14.23 13.56 2.75
N GLU A 6 13.20 14.33 2.42
CA GLU A 6 11.80 13.95 2.54
C GLU A 6 11.18 14.01 1.15
N ASP A 7 10.47 12.96 0.73
CA ASP A 7 9.80 12.93 -0.58
C ASP A 7 8.83 14.11 -0.70
N LYS A 8 8.87 14.81 -1.82
CA LYS A 8 8.08 16.03 -2.05
C LYS A 8 6.57 15.80 -2.01
N HIS A 9 6.13 14.56 -2.28
CA HIS A 9 4.72 14.18 -2.27
C HIS A 9 4.27 13.52 -0.96
N TYR A 10 5.20 13.17 -0.07
CA TYR A 10 4.96 12.43 1.14
C TYR A 10 3.80 12.99 1.97
N ARG A 11 3.85 14.28 2.31
CA ARG A 11 2.82 14.91 3.15
C ARG A 11 1.47 14.98 2.48
N MET A 12 1.44 15.23 1.17
CA MET A 12 0.22 15.27 0.38
C MET A 12 -0.45 13.89 0.32
N HIS A 13 0.35 12.83 0.10
CA HIS A 13 -0.16 11.46 0.10
C HIS A 13 -0.72 11.07 1.46
N LEU A 14 0.01 11.34 2.55
CA LEU A 14 -0.47 11.03 3.90
C LEU A 14 -1.77 11.78 4.24
N ALA A 15 -1.85 13.06 3.93
CA ALA A 15 -3.07 13.84 4.15
C ALA A 15 -4.26 13.30 3.34
N ALA A 16 -4.01 12.88 2.08
CA ALA A 16 -5.03 12.26 1.25
C ALA A 16 -5.49 10.91 1.84
N PHE A 17 -4.58 10.05 2.25
CA PHE A 17 -4.90 8.76 2.87
C PHE A 17 -5.68 8.94 4.17
N GLN A 18 -5.30 9.87 5.03
CA GLN A 18 -6.05 10.21 6.24
C GLN A 18 -7.48 10.70 5.92
N LYS A 19 -7.62 11.59 4.93
CA LYS A 19 -8.92 12.10 4.49
C LYS A 19 -9.88 10.99 4.05
N TYR A 20 -9.35 9.94 3.44
CA TYR A 20 -10.14 8.82 2.95
C TYR A 20 -10.11 7.60 3.87
N ASN A 21 -9.59 7.74 5.09
CA ASN A 21 -9.44 6.66 6.07
C ASN A 21 -8.69 5.43 5.53
N VAL A 22 -7.71 5.66 4.65
CA VAL A 22 -6.83 4.60 4.17
C VAL A 22 -5.71 4.40 5.18
N PRO A 23 -5.56 3.20 5.74
CA PRO A 23 -4.48 2.90 6.67
C PRO A 23 -3.12 3.11 6.01
N VAL A 24 -2.17 3.66 6.75
CA VAL A 24 -0.84 3.95 6.23
C VAL A 24 0.25 3.32 7.07
N ALA A 25 1.23 2.75 6.41
CA ALA A 25 2.55 2.49 6.93
C ALA A 25 3.55 3.49 6.31
N VAL A 26 4.67 3.68 6.96
CA VAL A 26 5.72 4.57 6.47
C VAL A 26 7.04 3.82 6.37
N TYR A 27 7.90 4.26 5.47
CA TYR A 27 9.26 3.71 5.36
C TYR A 27 10.31 4.82 5.27
N ALA A 28 11.52 4.47 5.65
CA ALA A 28 12.69 5.31 5.46
C ALA A 28 13.84 4.48 4.90
N TRP A 29 14.44 4.95 3.83
CA TRP A 29 15.66 4.38 3.27
C TRP A 29 16.83 4.62 4.24
N VAL A 30 17.40 3.53 4.76
CA VAL A 30 18.45 3.54 5.77
C VAL A 30 19.80 3.81 5.12
N ARG A 31 20.43 4.90 5.48
CA ARG A 31 21.74 5.33 4.91
C ARG A 31 22.74 5.81 5.97
N GLY A 32 22.47 5.59 7.24
CA GLY A 32 23.38 5.98 8.31
C GLY A 32 24.76 5.35 8.15
N THR A 33 25.80 6.15 8.30
CA THR A 33 27.22 5.74 8.09
C THR A 33 27.91 5.34 9.40
N SER A 34 27.24 5.52 10.53
CA SER A 34 27.69 5.15 11.87
C SER A 34 26.48 4.87 12.78
N ILE A 35 26.72 4.27 13.94
CA ILE A 35 25.66 4.05 14.94
C ILE A 35 24.96 5.35 15.31
N ALA A 36 25.71 6.41 15.56
CA ALA A 36 25.15 7.72 15.92
C ALA A 36 24.31 8.31 14.77
N ASP A 37 24.73 8.11 13.52
CA ASP A 37 24.00 8.56 12.34
C ASP A 37 22.72 7.74 12.14
N MET A 38 22.74 6.43 12.34
CA MET A 38 21.56 5.56 12.33
C MET A 38 20.52 6.01 13.37
N GLU A 39 20.96 6.36 14.59
CA GLU A 39 20.07 6.86 15.63
C GLU A 39 19.49 8.25 15.30
N LYS A 40 20.30 9.10 14.65
CA LYS A 40 19.86 10.40 14.15
C LYS A 40 18.82 10.25 13.05
N GLU A 41 19.06 9.40 12.05
CA GLU A 41 18.08 9.11 10.99
C GLU A 41 16.76 8.58 11.56
N ALA A 42 16.82 7.67 12.54
CA ALA A 42 15.63 7.16 13.22
C ALA A 42 14.84 8.29 13.92
N SER A 43 15.55 9.22 14.55
CA SER A 43 14.92 10.37 15.22
C SER A 43 14.28 11.32 14.21
N ASP A 44 14.92 11.56 13.07
CA ASP A 44 14.42 12.39 11.98
C ASP A 44 13.19 11.75 11.32
N PHE A 45 13.24 10.45 11.07
CA PHE A 45 12.12 9.68 10.55
C PHE A 45 10.91 9.76 11.49
N TYR A 46 11.12 9.50 12.78
CA TYR A 46 10.07 9.61 13.78
C TYR A 46 9.45 11.00 13.82
N ARG A 47 10.28 12.05 13.87
CA ARG A 47 9.79 13.45 13.89
C ARG A 47 8.92 13.79 12.70
N ARG A 48 9.27 13.30 11.50
CA ARG A 48 8.53 13.55 10.26
C ARG A 48 7.19 12.81 10.20
N ALA A 49 7.15 11.58 10.70
CA ALA A 49 6.01 10.69 10.49
C ALA A 49 5.03 10.61 11.66
N LYS A 50 5.45 10.88 12.91
CA LYS A 50 4.64 10.63 14.10
C LYS A 50 3.26 11.32 14.12
N ALA A 51 3.15 12.50 13.53
CA ALA A 51 1.90 13.26 13.47
C ALA A 51 0.81 12.55 12.65
N PHE A 52 1.20 11.65 11.73
CA PHE A 52 0.29 10.90 10.89
C PHE A 52 -0.14 9.56 11.48
N GLN A 53 0.38 9.21 12.65
CA GLN A 53 0.05 7.99 13.39
C GLN A 53 0.13 6.71 12.53
N PRO A 54 1.25 6.47 11.80
CA PRO A 54 1.34 5.29 10.95
C PRO A 54 1.26 4.02 11.78
N SER A 55 0.59 3.01 11.24
CA SER A 55 0.39 1.72 11.88
C SER A 55 1.68 0.88 11.95
N PHE A 56 2.54 1.05 10.97
CA PHE A 56 3.77 0.30 10.83
C PHE A 56 4.91 1.19 10.31
N TRP A 57 6.14 0.94 10.78
CA TRP A 57 7.33 1.70 10.42
C TRP A 57 8.36 0.75 9.81
N TRP A 58 8.73 0.99 8.56
CA TRP A 58 9.62 0.12 7.82
C TRP A 58 11.00 0.74 7.66
N LEU A 59 12.03 -0.05 7.96
CA LEU A 59 13.41 0.27 7.62
C LEU A 59 13.71 -0.33 6.26
N ASP A 60 13.98 0.51 5.28
CA ASP A 60 14.31 0.13 3.91
C ASP A 60 15.83 -0.02 3.80
N VAL A 61 16.30 -1.27 3.77
CA VAL A 61 17.71 -1.65 3.87
C VAL A 61 18.14 -2.34 2.59
N GLU A 62 18.53 -1.54 1.60
CA GLU A 62 18.87 -2.03 0.26
C GLU A 62 20.24 -1.59 -0.26
N GLU A 63 21.03 -0.92 0.58
CA GLU A 63 22.43 -0.60 0.28
C GLU A 63 23.30 -0.73 1.52
N GLN A 64 24.59 -0.98 1.31
CA GLN A 64 25.57 -0.98 2.40
C GLN A 64 26.05 0.45 2.68
N SER A 65 25.55 1.05 3.75
CA SER A 65 25.91 2.42 4.15
C SER A 65 27.00 2.47 5.22
N MET A 66 27.22 1.38 5.96
CA MET A 66 28.29 1.23 6.94
C MET A 66 28.82 -0.21 6.96
N THR A 67 29.98 -0.43 7.57
CA THR A 67 30.63 -1.74 7.60
C THR A 67 29.79 -2.79 8.33
N ASP A 68 29.26 -2.45 9.52
CA ASP A 68 28.42 -3.35 10.31
C ASP A 68 26.95 -2.93 10.21
N MET A 69 26.32 -3.33 9.09
CA MET A 69 24.88 -3.08 8.87
C MET A 69 24.00 -3.73 9.94
N ARG A 70 24.39 -4.89 10.47
CA ARG A 70 23.63 -5.58 11.53
C ARG A 70 23.45 -4.69 12.76
N SER A 71 24.56 -4.17 13.29
CA SER A 71 24.53 -3.27 14.46
C SER A 71 23.88 -1.93 14.16
N GLY A 72 24.11 -1.37 12.96
CA GLY A 72 23.51 -0.12 12.53
C GLY A 72 21.99 -0.17 12.45
N VAL A 73 21.45 -1.16 11.77
CA VAL A 73 20.00 -1.35 11.61
C VAL A 73 19.34 -1.68 12.97
N GLU A 74 20.01 -2.41 13.84
CA GLU A 74 19.52 -2.66 15.19
C GLU A 74 19.50 -1.39 16.05
N ALA A 75 20.50 -0.51 15.93
CA ALA A 75 20.51 0.78 16.61
C ALA A 75 19.35 1.66 16.13
N TYR A 76 19.10 1.71 14.81
CA TYR A 76 17.97 2.40 14.22
C TYR A 76 16.64 1.91 14.81
N ARG A 77 16.42 0.58 14.76
CA ARG A 77 15.21 -0.06 15.31
C ARG A 77 15.01 0.25 16.79
N LYS A 78 16.07 0.10 17.62
CA LYS A 78 16.03 0.41 19.06
C LYS A 78 15.66 1.87 19.29
N LYS A 79 16.20 2.78 18.50
CA LYS A 79 15.89 4.21 18.61
C LYS A 79 14.42 4.47 18.33
N LEU A 80 13.83 3.90 17.27
CA LEU A 80 12.39 4.03 17.01
C LEU A 80 11.55 3.47 18.16
N LYS A 81 11.90 2.27 18.68
CA LYS A 81 11.21 1.68 19.84
C LYS A 81 11.30 2.59 21.07
N SER A 82 12.44 3.19 21.35
CA SER A 82 12.63 4.13 22.49
C SER A 82 11.80 5.40 22.35
N LEU A 83 11.46 5.80 21.12
CA LEU A 83 10.59 6.93 20.81
C LEU A 83 9.10 6.59 20.86
N GLY A 84 8.75 5.33 21.17
CA GLY A 84 7.38 4.87 21.35
C GLY A 84 6.76 4.19 20.11
N VAL A 85 7.55 3.90 19.07
CA VAL A 85 7.07 3.15 17.91
C VAL A 85 6.76 1.70 18.30
N LYS A 86 5.52 1.28 18.06
CA LYS A 86 5.05 -0.05 18.47
C LYS A 86 5.48 -1.16 17.49
N LYS A 87 5.38 -0.93 16.19
CA LYS A 87 5.67 -1.93 15.14
C LYS A 87 6.77 -1.41 14.21
N VAL A 88 7.88 -2.14 14.12
CA VAL A 88 9.01 -1.83 13.23
C VAL A 88 9.35 -3.05 12.40
N GLY A 89 9.21 -2.95 11.09
CA GLY A 89 9.62 -3.97 10.12
C GLY A 89 10.91 -3.59 9.41
N ALA A 90 11.47 -4.57 8.70
CA ALA A 90 12.59 -4.36 7.81
C ALA A 90 12.26 -4.84 6.39
N TYR A 91 12.35 -3.92 5.42
CA TYR A 91 12.50 -4.27 4.01
C TYR A 91 13.99 -4.47 3.76
N ILE A 92 14.36 -5.63 3.23
CA ILE A 92 15.77 -5.99 3.02
C ILE A 92 15.92 -6.49 1.59
N ALA A 93 16.83 -5.88 0.83
CA ALA A 93 17.14 -6.36 -0.51
C ALA A 93 17.52 -7.85 -0.49
N ASN A 94 16.81 -8.67 -1.27
CA ASN A 94 16.94 -10.13 -1.23
C ASN A 94 18.39 -10.61 -1.43
N LEU A 95 19.14 -9.93 -2.30
CA LEU A 95 20.54 -10.25 -2.57
C LEU A 95 21.48 -9.91 -1.39
N LEU A 96 21.13 -8.90 -0.60
CA LEU A 96 21.95 -8.40 0.52
C LEU A 96 21.57 -9.01 1.87
N TYR A 97 20.49 -9.77 1.92
CA TYR A 97 19.94 -10.36 3.15
C TYR A 97 21.00 -11.15 3.95
N ARG A 98 21.72 -12.04 3.28
CA ARG A 98 22.75 -12.87 3.93
C ARG A 98 23.99 -12.05 4.28
N GLN A 99 24.38 -11.12 3.43
CA GLN A 99 25.54 -10.24 3.66
C GLN A 99 25.35 -9.37 4.89
N PHE A 100 24.19 -8.74 5.03
CA PHE A 100 23.91 -7.86 6.16
C PHE A 100 23.65 -8.61 7.46
N ASN A 101 23.26 -9.88 7.37
CA ASN A 101 23.04 -10.75 8.53
C ASN A 101 22.23 -10.07 9.66
N ILE A 102 21.22 -9.31 9.28
CA ILE A 102 20.35 -8.57 10.22
C ILE A 102 19.62 -9.57 11.13
N ASP A 103 19.48 -9.24 12.40
CA ASP A 103 18.72 -10.06 13.35
C ASP A 103 17.22 -9.87 13.13
N THR A 104 16.70 -10.53 12.11
CA THR A 104 15.32 -10.39 11.65
C THR A 104 14.29 -10.80 12.69
N LYS A 105 14.66 -11.64 13.68
CA LYS A 105 13.77 -12.05 14.77
C LYS A 105 13.37 -10.92 15.72
N LYS A 106 14.09 -9.81 15.68
CA LYS A 106 13.80 -8.61 16.49
C LYS A 106 12.80 -7.68 15.84
N PHE A 107 12.46 -7.89 14.57
CA PHE A 107 11.53 -7.10 13.81
C PHE A 107 10.12 -7.71 13.88
N ASP A 108 9.13 -6.83 13.86
CA ASP A 108 7.72 -7.24 13.90
C ASP A 108 7.27 -7.86 12.56
N ALA A 109 7.95 -7.53 11.46
CA ALA A 109 7.77 -8.16 10.16
C ALA A 109 8.98 -7.97 9.24
N ILE A 110 9.11 -8.86 8.25
CA ILE A 110 10.14 -8.83 7.21
C ILE A 110 9.47 -8.72 5.85
N TRP A 111 9.99 -7.85 5.01
CA TRP A 111 9.52 -7.58 3.66
C TRP A 111 10.68 -7.74 2.68
N LEU A 112 10.52 -8.59 1.68
CA LEU A 112 11.58 -8.90 0.72
C LEU A 112 11.12 -8.65 -0.71
N PRO A 113 11.96 -8.06 -1.57
CA PRO A 113 11.69 -7.95 -3.00
C PRO A 113 12.17 -9.17 -3.78
N THR A 114 11.41 -9.61 -4.76
CA THR A 114 11.86 -10.51 -5.83
C THR A 114 10.89 -10.41 -7.00
N TYR A 115 11.35 -9.88 -8.12
CA TYR A 115 10.48 -9.44 -9.21
C TYR A 115 10.29 -10.47 -10.33
N GLY A 116 11.12 -11.51 -10.41
CA GLY A 116 11.10 -12.41 -11.54
C GLY A 116 11.34 -11.67 -12.86
N GLN A 117 10.43 -11.78 -13.83
CA GLN A 117 10.50 -11.04 -15.10
C GLN A 117 10.07 -9.56 -14.97
N ASN A 118 9.57 -9.16 -13.82
CA ASN A 118 9.18 -7.78 -13.50
C ASN A 118 8.18 -7.16 -14.49
N THR A 119 7.13 -7.89 -14.81
CA THR A 119 6.11 -7.48 -15.80
C THR A 119 4.93 -6.70 -15.20
N GLY A 120 4.95 -6.41 -13.92
CA GLY A 120 3.82 -5.81 -13.20
C GLY A 120 2.84 -6.83 -12.63
N ILE A 121 3.07 -8.13 -12.87
CA ILE A 121 2.21 -9.24 -12.46
C ILE A 121 3.05 -10.26 -11.69
N TYR A 122 2.51 -10.76 -10.58
CA TYR A 122 3.14 -11.85 -9.84
C TYR A 122 3.13 -13.16 -10.67
N GLN A 123 4.31 -13.75 -10.85
CA GLN A 123 4.53 -14.92 -11.70
C GLN A 123 5.02 -16.15 -10.94
N GLY A 124 4.79 -16.19 -9.62
CA GLY A 124 5.22 -17.30 -8.77
C GLY A 124 6.68 -17.23 -8.28
N ASN A 125 7.46 -16.22 -8.68
CA ASN A 125 8.81 -16.02 -8.16
C ASN A 125 8.76 -15.52 -6.73
N ASN A 126 9.39 -16.25 -5.81
CA ASN A 126 9.43 -15.92 -4.39
C ASN A 126 10.86 -15.54 -3.93
N PRO A 127 11.00 -14.77 -2.85
CA PRO A 127 12.27 -14.52 -2.21
C PRO A 127 13.02 -15.82 -1.89
N THR A 128 14.31 -15.84 -2.14
CA THR A 128 15.18 -17.02 -1.98
C THR A 128 16.14 -16.92 -0.79
N ALA A 129 16.25 -15.74 -0.18
CA ALA A 129 17.17 -15.49 0.92
C ALA A 129 16.73 -16.22 2.21
N THR A 130 15.42 -16.28 2.45
CA THR A 130 14.79 -16.97 3.57
C THR A 130 13.33 -17.29 3.25
N ASN A 131 12.74 -18.25 3.94
CA ASN A 131 11.30 -18.52 3.92
C ASN A 131 10.54 -17.73 5.02
N GLU A 132 11.27 -17.05 5.90
CA GLU A 132 10.72 -16.29 7.02
C GLU A 132 10.53 -14.82 6.62
N TYR A 133 9.57 -14.55 5.73
CA TYR A 133 9.16 -13.20 5.35
C TYR A 133 7.63 -13.06 5.39
N HIS A 134 7.17 -11.84 5.56
CA HIS A 134 5.77 -11.49 5.78
C HIS A 134 5.16 -10.79 4.57
N LEU A 135 5.92 -9.88 3.95
CA LEU A 135 5.52 -9.18 2.73
C LEU A 135 6.51 -9.48 1.61
N HIS A 136 6.00 -9.56 0.40
CA HIS A 136 6.79 -9.75 -0.81
C HIS A 136 6.46 -8.67 -1.82
N GLN A 137 7.44 -7.82 -2.13
CA GLN A 137 7.37 -6.90 -3.27
C GLN A 137 7.71 -7.69 -4.53
N TYR A 138 6.72 -7.93 -5.37
CA TYR A 138 6.89 -8.81 -6.53
C TYR A 138 7.11 -8.06 -7.85
N THR A 139 7.00 -6.73 -7.85
CA THR A 139 7.25 -5.88 -9.02
C THR A 139 7.37 -4.40 -8.62
N ASP A 140 8.13 -3.63 -9.41
CA ASP A 140 8.13 -2.17 -9.45
C ASP A 140 7.47 -1.63 -10.75
N GLN A 141 6.86 -2.50 -11.56
CA GLN A 141 6.22 -2.18 -12.83
C GLN A 141 4.69 -2.22 -12.74
N GLY A 142 4.15 -2.22 -11.52
CA GLY A 142 2.71 -2.26 -11.29
C GLY A 142 1.96 -1.11 -11.94
N ARG A 143 0.69 -1.34 -12.23
CA ARG A 143 -0.22 -0.35 -12.83
C ARG A 143 -1.47 -0.22 -11.99
N LEU A 144 -1.92 1.01 -11.82
CA LEU A 144 -3.16 1.31 -11.12
C LEU A 144 -4.03 2.19 -12.02
N ALA A 145 -5.31 1.87 -12.12
CA ALA A 145 -6.25 2.71 -12.86
C ALA A 145 -6.27 4.13 -12.30
N GLY A 146 -6.17 5.12 -13.17
CA GLY A 146 -6.10 6.54 -12.78
C GLY A 146 -4.70 7.06 -12.44
N TYR A 147 -3.67 6.23 -12.47
CA TYR A 147 -2.28 6.64 -12.29
C TYR A 147 -1.41 6.22 -13.49
N SER A 148 -0.70 7.17 -14.09
CA SER A 148 0.09 6.92 -15.29
C SER A 148 1.49 6.36 -15.02
N GLY A 149 1.97 6.44 -13.77
CA GLY A 149 3.27 5.94 -13.34
C GLY A 149 3.30 4.43 -13.14
N LYS A 150 4.47 3.93 -12.75
CA LYS A 150 4.70 2.59 -12.26
C LYS A 150 4.61 2.59 -10.74
N LEU A 151 4.20 1.49 -10.17
CA LEU A 151 4.04 1.32 -8.73
C LEU A 151 4.65 0.01 -8.28
N ASP A 152 5.17 0.03 -7.06
CA ASP A 152 5.57 -1.17 -6.36
C ASP A 152 4.32 -1.91 -5.90
N LEU A 153 4.19 -3.17 -6.33
CA LEU A 153 3.09 -4.00 -5.89
C LEU A 153 3.60 -5.12 -4.98
N ASN A 154 2.79 -5.36 -3.96
CA ASN A 154 3.15 -6.27 -2.88
C ASN A 154 2.05 -7.29 -2.65
N ARG A 155 2.43 -8.44 -2.10
CA ARG A 155 1.51 -9.43 -1.57
C ARG A 155 1.85 -9.74 -0.12
N ILE A 156 0.84 -10.13 0.63
CA ILE A 156 1.03 -10.68 1.97
C ILE A 156 1.39 -12.15 1.80
N ALA A 157 2.53 -12.54 2.36
CA ALA A 157 3.00 -13.92 2.34
C ALA A 157 2.72 -14.64 3.66
N LYS A 158 2.59 -13.88 4.76
CA LYS A 158 2.32 -14.40 6.10
C LYS A 158 1.53 -13.37 6.91
N GLY A 159 0.49 -13.82 7.63
CA GLY A 159 -0.40 -12.94 8.38
C GLY A 159 -1.52 -12.35 7.53
N GLU A 160 -2.23 -11.40 8.12
CA GLU A 160 -3.36 -10.70 7.51
C GLU A 160 -3.02 -9.23 7.28
N ILE A 161 -3.79 -8.54 6.42
CA ILE A 161 -3.56 -7.10 6.14
C ILE A 161 -3.61 -6.24 7.41
N THR A 162 -4.44 -6.60 8.37
CA THR A 162 -4.59 -5.92 9.65
C THR A 162 -3.35 -5.99 10.52
N ASP A 163 -2.50 -7.00 10.36
CA ASP A 163 -1.25 -7.11 11.11
C ASP A 163 -0.28 -5.97 10.77
N TYR A 164 -0.35 -5.45 9.54
CA TYR A 164 0.55 -4.42 9.01
C TYR A 164 -0.09 -3.04 8.97
N PHE A 165 -1.41 -2.96 9.01
CA PHE A 165 -2.18 -1.73 8.89
C PHE A 165 -3.18 -1.58 10.04
N GLU A 166 -2.79 -1.95 11.27
CA GLU A 166 -3.57 -1.69 12.47
C GLU A 166 -3.63 -0.18 12.79
N GLY A 167 -4.79 0.26 13.10
CA GLY A 167 -5.10 1.65 13.44
C GLY A 167 -6.49 2.04 12.93
N SER A 168 -7.00 1.27 11.99
CA SER A 168 -8.40 1.29 11.60
C SER A 168 -9.04 -0.04 11.98
N THR A 169 -9.09 -0.35 13.30
CA THR A 169 -10.04 -1.32 13.86
C THR A 169 -11.43 -0.72 14.08
N SER A 170 -11.78 0.27 13.32
CA SER A 170 -13.10 0.15 12.74
C SER A 170 -12.96 -0.98 11.71
N PRO A 171 -13.76 -2.07 11.77
CA PRO A 171 -14.09 -2.84 10.59
C PRO A 171 -14.38 -1.76 9.59
N LEU A 172 -13.81 -1.82 8.35
CA LEU A 172 -14.16 -0.88 7.29
C LEU A 172 -15.62 -0.56 7.56
N ALA A 173 -15.85 0.51 8.31
CA ALA A 173 -17.19 0.86 8.69
C ALA A 173 -17.81 0.92 7.35
N PRO A 174 -18.79 0.04 7.02
CA PRO A 174 -19.24 -0.18 5.66
C PRO A 174 -19.27 1.21 5.11
N VAL A 175 -18.38 1.49 4.12
CA VAL A 175 -17.88 2.81 3.73
C VAL A 175 -19.09 3.66 3.86
N SER A 176 -19.15 4.51 4.89
CA SER A 176 -20.42 5.14 5.27
C SER A 176 -20.86 5.79 4.01
N PRO A 177 -21.99 5.41 3.41
CA PRO A 177 -22.26 5.64 2.01
C PRO A 177 -21.79 7.04 1.72
N VAL A 178 -20.92 7.23 0.72
CA VAL A 178 -20.34 8.53 0.41
C VAL A 178 -21.55 9.44 0.30
N GLN A 179 -21.90 10.12 1.40
CA GLN A 179 -23.12 10.90 1.52
C GLN A 179 -23.03 12.22 0.74
N LYS A 180 -22.10 12.24 -0.22
CA LYS A 180 -22.09 13.24 -1.27
C LYS A 180 -22.09 12.51 -2.59
N GLU A 181 -23.21 12.55 -3.27
CA GLU A 181 -23.29 12.21 -4.68
C GLU A 181 -22.10 12.83 -5.40
N GLN A 182 -21.18 11.99 -5.87
CA GLN A 182 -20.06 12.45 -6.67
C GLN A 182 -20.41 12.26 -8.14
N THR A 183 -20.22 13.31 -8.92
CA THR A 183 -20.39 13.27 -10.35
C THR A 183 -19.08 12.89 -11.01
N TYR A 184 -19.11 11.87 -11.85
CA TYR A 184 -17.97 11.39 -12.63
C TYR A 184 -18.29 11.48 -14.11
N GLN A 185 -17.25 11.60 -14.95
CA GLN A 185 -17.38 11.49 -16.39
C GLN A 185 -16.82 10.16 -16.86
N LEU A 186 -17.58 9.44 -17.67
CA LEU A 186 -17.12 8.16 -18.23
C LEU A 186 -15.99 8.38 -19.22
N LEU A 187 -14.90 7.61 -19.05
CA LEU A 187 -13.77 7.60 -19.95
C LEU A 187 -13.94 6.65 -21.14
N PHE A 188 -14.90 5.74 -21.03
CA PHE A 188 -15.22 4.72 -22.04
C PHE A 188 -16.74 4.47 -22.07
N ASP A 189 -17.20 3.79 -23.10
CA ASP A 189 -18.57 3.26 -23.17
C ASP A 189 -18.75 2.17 -22.09
N VAL A 190 -19.77 2.27 -21.23
CA VAL A 190 -20.01 1.34 -20.13
C VAL A 190 -21.46 0.94 -20.05
N HIS A 191 -21.74 -0.34 -19.83
CA HIS A 191 -23.08 -0.83 -19.58
C HIS A 191 -23.59 -0.45 -18.18
N LEU A 192 -24.76 0.16 -18.12
CA LEU A 192 -25.57 0.28 -16.90
C LEU A 192 -26.34 -1.01 -16.70
N ARG A 193 -26.26 -1.62 -15.52
CA ARG A 193 -26.80 -2.96 -15.27
C ARG A 193 -27.73 -2.99 -14.05
N LYS A 194 -28.62 -4.00 -13.99
CA LYS A 194 -29.56 -4.18 -12.86
C LYS A 194 -28.87 -4.62 -11.57
N GLU A 195 -27.75 -5.30 -11.67
CA GLU A 195 -26.98 -5.85 -10.54
C GLU A 195 -25.50 -5.62 -10.76
N PRO A 196 -24.64 -5.63 -9.71
CA PRO A 196 -23.19 -5.45 -9.84
C PRO A 196 -22.51 -6.72 -10.35
N SER A 197 -22.87 -7.18 -11.55
CA SER A 197 -22.34 -8.37 -12.21
C SER A 197 -22.22 -8.14 -13.71
N THR A 198 -21.14 -8.64 -14.31
CA THR A 198 -20.93 -8.59 -15.76
C THR A 198 -21.94 -9.42 -16.53
N LYS A 199 -22.60 -10.37 -15.87
CA LYS A 199 -23.65 -11.23 -16.43
C LYS A 199 -25.06 -10.65 -16.24
N ALA A 200 -25.21 -9.62 -15.41
CA ALA A 200 -26.51 -9.00 -15.16
C ALA A 200 -27.06 -8.30 -16.40
N THR A 201 -28.38 -8.22 -16.47
CA THR A 201 -29.08 -7.55 -17.57
C THR A 201 -28.61 -6.11 -17.74
N SER A 202 -28.16 -5.76 -18.94
CA SER A 202 -27.85 -4.37 -19.30
C SER A 202 -29.16 -3.58 -19.46
N ILE A 203 -29.22 -2.45 -18.78
CA ILE A 203 -30.34 -1.50 -18.88
C ILE A 203 -30.09 -0.52 -20.02
N ALA A 204 -28.85 -0.07 -20.18
CA ALA A 204 -28.40 0.89 -21.17
C ALA A 204 -26.91 0.79 -21.44
N LEU A 205 -26.47 1.25 -22.59
CA LEU A 205 -25.06 1.54 -22.89
C LEU A 205 -24.84 3.06 -22.73
N LEU A 206 -24.10 3.44 -21.71
CA LEU A 206 -23.70 4.83 -21.49
C LEU A 206 -22.44 5.12 -22.30
N LYS A 207 -22.44 6.21 -23.03
CA LYS A 207 -21.34 6.60 -23.91
C LYS A 207 -20.21 7.30 -23.16
N GLN A 208 -19.00 7.20 -23.69
CA GLN A 208 -17.88 8.01 -23.26
C GLN A 208 -18.30 9.49 -23.16
N GLY A 209 -17.82 10.18 -22.11
CA GLY A 209 -18.18 11.56 -21.85
C GLY A 209 -19.47 11.75 -21.04
N THR A 210 -20.29 10.70 -20.88
CA THR A 210 -21.50 10.77 -20.05
C THR A 210 -21.15 11.07 -18.60
N GLN A 211 -21.84 12.04 -18.01
CA GLN A 211 -21.74 12.32 -16.58
C GLN A 211 -22.66 11.36 -15.81
N ILE A 212 -22.11 10.74 -14.78
CA ILE A 212 -22.81 9.80 -13.91
C ILE A 212 -22.68 10.24 -12.45
N ARG A 213 -23.70 9.94 -11.65
CA ARG A 213 -23.68 10.17 -10.20
C ARG A 213 -23.58 8.84 -9.49
N ILE A 214 -22.56 8.66 -8.68
CA ILE A 214 -22.33 7.45 -7.88
C ILE A 214 -22.62 7.77 -6.43
N GLN A 215 -23.45 6.92 -5.80
CA GLN A 215 -23.86 7.06 -4.42
C GLN A 215 -23.11 6.08 -3.51
N ASN A 216 -22.93 4.84 -3.97
CA ASN A 216 -22.21 3.82 -3.23
C ASN A 216 -21.24 3.07 -4.16
N LEU A 217 -20.26 2.43 -3.55
CA LEU A 217 -19.32 1.55 -4.23
C LEU A 217 -19.48 0.13 -3.71
N HIS A 218 -19.46 -0.84 -4.61
CA HIS A 218 -19.53 -2.27 -4.31
C HIS A 218 -18.38 -3.01 -4.99
N TYR A 219 -17.83 -3.99 -4.31
CA TYR A 219 -16.87 -4.92 -4.91
C TYR A 219 -17.56 -6.26 -5.15
N HIS A 220 -17.61 -6.71 -6.40
CA HIS A 220 -18.22 -7.98 -6.77
C HIS A 220 -17.63 -8.52 -8.07
N GLU A 221 -17.38 -9.83 -8.16
CA GLU A 221 -16.82 -10.52 -9.34
C GLU A 221 -15.56 -9.85 -9.88
N SER A 222 -14.60 -9.49 -8.99
CA SER A 222 -13.34 -8.79 -9.34
C SER A 222 -13.52 -7.39 -9.94
N TYR A 223 -14.71 -6.80 -9.87
CA TYR A 223 -14.97 -5.43 -10.32
C TYR A 223 -15.36 -4.51 -9.16
N LEU A 224 -14.91 -3.27 -9.27
CA LEU A 224 -15.47 -2.18 -8.52
C LEU A 224 -16.69 -1.65 -9.27
N TRP A 225 -17.84 -1.66 -8.62
CA TRP A 225 -19.12 -1.21 -9.15
C TRP A 225 -19.56 0.07 -8.48
N GLY A 226 -19.99 1.03 -9.28
CA GLY A 226 -20.70 2.24 -8.80
C GLY A 226 -22.19 2.03 -8.79
N GLU A 227 -22.81 2.29 -7.65
CA GLU A 227 -24.27 2.29 -7.52
C GLU A 227 -24.85 3.65 -7.87
N GLN A 228 -25.90 3.65 -8.67
CA GLN A 228 -26.64 4.83 -9.08
C GLN A 228 -28.13 4.65 -8.84
N LYS A 229 -28.76 5.56 -8.11
CA LYS A 229 -30.21 5.65 -8.08
C LYS A 229 -30.74 6.32 -9.33
N ARG A 230 -31.79 5.73 -9.91
CA ARG A 230 -32.46 6.24 -11.09
C ARG A 230 -33.65 7.11 -10.70
N THR A 231 -34.14 7.89 -11.63
CA THR A 231 -35.31 8.78 -11.43
C THR A 231 -36.60 8.04 -11.13
N ASP A 232 -36.69 6.76 -11.52
CA ASP A 232 -37.83 5.87 -11.24
C ASP A 232 -37.71 5.21 -9.84
N GLY A 233 -36.71 5.57 -9.04
CA GLY A 233 -36.46 5.01 -7.71
C GLY A 233 -35.70 3.67 -7.72
N SER A 234 -35.49 3.05 -8.86
CA SER A 234 -34.69 1.82 -8.98
C SER A 234 -33.19 2.10 -8.83
N THR A 235 -32.43 1.05 -8.52
CA THR A 235 -30.97 1.09 -8.44
C THR A 235 -30.36 0.44 -9.68
N ALA A 236 -29.27 1.00 -10.17
CA ALA A 236 -28.47 0.46 -11.26
C ALA A 236 -26.98 0.53 -10.94
N TYR A 237 -26.20 -0.27 -11.65
CA TYR A 237 -24.76 -0.47 -11.37
C TYR A 237 -23.93 -0.26 -12.62
N ILE A 238 -22.75 0.36 -12.43
CA ILE A 238 -21.78 0.65 -13.48
C ILE A 238 -20.45 0.07 -13.05
N ALA A 239 -19.80 -0.72 -13.92
CA ALA A 239 -18.43 -1.18 -13.68
C ALA A 239 -17.47 0.01 -13.80
N LEU A 240 -16.78 0.33 -12.71
CA LEU A 240 -15.82 1.43 -12.65
C LEU A 240 -14.38 0.97 -12.91
N GLY A 241 -14.10 -0.30 -12.74
CA GLY A 241 -12.79 -0.91 -12.98
C GLY A 241 -12.79 -2.36 -12.55
N MET A 242 -11.84 -3.12 -13.08
CA MET A 242 -11.57 -4.50 -12.67
C MET A 242 -10.47 -4.48 -11.63
N LEU A 243 -10.74 -5.08 -10.49
CA LEU A 243 -9.74 -5.41 -9.47
C LEU A 243 -9.46 -6.90 -9.63
N GLN A 244 -8.27 -7.23 -10.09
CA GLN A 244 -7.87 -8.62 -10.25
C GLN A 244 -7.32 -9.11 -8.91
N GLU A 245 -8.02 -10.07 -8.28
CA GLU A 245 -7.41 -10.86 -7.21
C GLU A 245 -6.32 -11.71 -7.88
N TYR A 246 -5.10 -11.53 -7.43
CA TYR A 246 -4.02 -12.43 -7.79
C TYR A 246 -3.96 -13.53 -6.72
N VAL A 247 -4.31 -14.74 -7.16
CA VAL A 247 -4.13 -15.99 -6.42
C VAL A 247 -2.66 -16.39 -6.49
#